data_fa2f983dd59cc9653566b4bd37a0b7cf
#
_entry.id   fa2f983dd59cc9653566b4bd37a0b7cf
#
_cell.length_a   1.000
_cell.length_b   1.000
_cell.length_c   1.000
_cell.angle_alpha   90.00
_cell.angle_beta   90.00
_cell.angle_gamma   90.00
#
_symmetry.space_group_name_H-M   'P 1'
#
loop_
_entity.id
_entity.type
_entity.pdbx_description
1 polymer ?
#
loop_
_entity_poly.entity_id
_entity_poly.type
_entity_poly.pdbx_seq_one_letter_code
_entity_poly.pdbx_strand_id
1 'polypeptide(L)'
;MPPFASVGYRLTTIALKKYYAYIDESGTHEASVHECIALALIPETSKEQFEVAWNSLLDKWNLRVLHMTDFNGYKKEFAGWDSTRSHEFSVEIMAIVEDHVEFWMGNVFETGHRRLVESDGAGPSLCFVGCGFLLRSMGDWAKTYGEEVHVSYVLERGAVDQHKLDRALTNIFASDEAAQARFCHVSHSFEEKSVPGLQVADIFAWQLHGDARRFDRAQNRRSDFVRLLTLPHFVGYFDEQSLELVAEGLAG
;
A
#
# COMPACT_ATOMS: atom_id res chain seq x y z
N MET A 1 -14.04 -59.85 -19.07
CA MET A 1 -13.58 -58.48 -19.16
C MET A 1 -14.17 -57.69 -17.98
N PRO A 2 -13.36 -57.15 -17.05
CA PRO A 2 -13.88 -56.29 -15.98
C PRO A 2 -14.23 -54.92 -16.57
N PRO A 3 -15.27 -54.23 -16.05
CA PRO A 3 -15.68 -52.91 -16.51
C PRO A 3 -14.65 -51.86 -16.10
N PHE A 4 -14.30 -50.99 -17.05
CA PHE A 4 -13.48 -49.79 -16.78
C PHE A 4 -14.19 -48.89 -15.80
N ALA A 5 -13.61 -48.71 -14.59
CA ALA A 5 -14.02 -47.69 -13.66
C ALA A 5 -13.66 -46.32 -14.28
N SER A 6 -14.67 -45.50 -14.54
CA SER A 6 -14.51 -44.10 -14.92
C SER A 6 -13.91 -43.36 -13.73
N VAL A 7 -12.65 -43.00 -13.82
CA VAL A 7 -12.01 -42.07 -12.89
C VAL A 7 -12.62 -40.71 -13.18
N GLY A 8 -13.60 -40.32 -12.40
CA GLY A 8 -14.16 -38.98 -12.42
C GLY A 8 -13.11 -37.98 -11.94
N TYR A 9 -12.48 -37.26 -12.87
CA TYR A 9 -11.69 -36.08 -12.53
C TYR A 9 -12.66 -35.04 -11.94
N ARG A 10 -12.64 -34.85 -10.64
CA ARG A 10 -13.18 -33.62 -10.05
C ARG A 10 -12.27 -32.49 -10.53
N LEU A 11 -12.74 -31.73 -11.51
CA LEU A 11 -12.19 -30.39 -11.77
C LEU A 11 -12.46 -29.58 -10.50
N THR A 12 -11.46 -29.48 -9.63
CA THR A 12 -11.43 -28.47 -8.60
C THR A 12 -11.30 -27.15 -9.34
N THR A 13 -12.40 -26.41 -9.43
CA THR A 13 -12.35 -25.01 -9.88
C THR A 13 -11.49 -24.28 -8.87
N ILE A 14 -10.25 -23.95 -9.25
CA ILE A 14 -9.41 -23.07 -8.43
C ILE A 14 -10.12 -21.72 -8.45
N ALA A 15 -10.56 -21.27 -7.29
CA ALA A 15 -11.19 -19.96 -7.17
C ALA A 15 -10.12 -18.89 -7.44
N LEU A 16 -10.33 -18.08 -8.46
CA LEU A 16 -9.49 -16.93 -8.78
C LEU A 16 -9.92 -15.76 -7.91
N LYS A 17 -9.03 -15.26 -7.06
CA LYS A 17 -9.24 -14.04 -6.30
C LYS A 17 -8.56 -12.85 -6.97
N LYS A 18 -9.31 -11.79 -7.15
CA LYS A 18 -8.81 -10.55 -7.75
C LYS A 18 -8.85 -9.40 -6.77
N TYR A 19 -7.79 -8.61 -6.78
CA TYR A 19 -7.60 -7.50 -5.87
C TYR A 19 -7.10 -6.25 -6.59
N TYR A 20 -7.41 -5.10 -5.99
CA TYR A 20 -6.75 -3.82 -6.25
C TYR A 20 -5.83 -3.51 -5.07
N ALA A 21 -4.55 -3.26 -5.36
CA ALA A 21 -3.54 -2.86 -4.39
C ALA A 21 -3.19 -1.39 -4.62
N TYR A 22 -3.66 -0.53 -3.76
CA TYR A 22 -3.41 0.92 -3.82
C TYR A 22 -2.16 1.24 -3.01
N ILE A 23 -1.22 1.96 -3.62
CA ILE A 23 0.08 2.27 -3.01
C ILE A 23 0.27 3.78 -2.95
N ASP A 24 0.73 4.24 -1.78
CA ASP A 24 1.08 5.63 -1.53
C ASP A 24 2.25 5.75 -0.54
N GLU A 25 2.88 6.92 -0.50
CA GLU A 25 4.06 7.22 0.29
C GLU A 25 3.81 8.37 1.27
N SER A 26 4.62 8.43 2.33
CA SER A 26 4.64 9.53 3.31
C SER A 26 6.04 9.77 3.83
N GLY A 27 6.34 11.03 4.18
CA GLY A 27 7.66 11.39 4.70
C GLY A 27 8.73 11.57 3.64
N THR A 28 8.38 11.81 2.38
CA THR A 28 9.31 11.96 1.24
C THR A 28 10.06 13.29 1.22
N HIS A 29 9.74 14.24 2.13
CA HIS A 29 10.44 15.53 2.19
C HIS A 29 11.82 15.41 2.85
N GLU A 30 12.75 16.26 2.45
CA GLU A 30 14.17 16.22 2.84
C GLU A 30 14.41 16.23 4.37
N ALA A 31 13.58 16.92 5.14
CA ALA A 31 13.71 17.00 6.60
C ALA A 31 13.07 15.80 7.35
N SER A 32 12.50 14.83 6.64
CA SER A 32 11.91 13.66 7.28
C SER A 32 12.99 12.68 7.74
N VAL A 33 12.84 12.14 8.95
CA VAL A 33 13.71 11.08 9.50
C VAL A 33 13.29 9.69 9.02
N HIS A 34 12.05 9.54 8.58
CA HIS A 34 11.51 8.30 8.02
C HIS A 34 10.80 8.58 6.72
N GLU A 35 10.91 7.64 5.79
CA GLU A 35 10.07 7.54 4.61
C GLU A 35 9.27 6.25 4.72
N CYS A 36 7.98 6.35 4.49
CA CYS A 36 7.06 5.22 4.60
C CYS A 36 6.32 5.04 3.28
N ILE A 37 6.14 3.79 2.91
CA ILE A 37 5.28 3.41 1.79
C ILE A 37 4.29 2.38 2.27
N ALA A 38 3.03 2.52 1.88
CA ALA A 38 1.98 1.59 2.29
C ALA A 38 1.13 1.13 1.11
N LEU A 39 0.57 -0.06 1.25
CA LEU A 39 -0.32 -0.71 0.32
C LEU A 39 -1.62 -1.07 1.04
N ALA A 40 -2.76 -0.67 0.46
CA ALA A 40 -4.09 -1.13 0.87
C ALA A 40 -4.64 -2.12 -0.15
N LEU A 41 -5.08 -3.30 0.29
CA LEU A 41 -5.61 -4.36 -0.57
C LEU A 41 -7.12 -4.43 -0.46
N ILE A 42 -7.82 -4.17 -1.56
CA ILE A 42 -9.28 -4.21 -1.66
C ILE A 42 -9.70 -5.29 -2.67
N PRO A 43 -10.55 -6.26 -2.28
CA PRO A 43 -11.07 -7.25 -3.20
C PRO A 43 -11.85 -6.61 -4.36
N GLU A 44 -11.70 -7.13 -5.58
CA GLU A 44 -12.49 -6.67 -6.74
C GLU A 44 -13.99 -6.74 -6.47
N THR A 45 -14.43 -7.76 -5.73
CA THR A 45 -15.85 -7.98 -5.40
C THR A 45 -16.45 -6.93 -4.47
N SER A 46 -15.63 -6.22 -3.69
CA SER A 46 -16.09 -5.15 -2.78
C SER A 46 -15.75 -3.74 -3.28
N LYS A 47 -14.99 -3.61 -4.38
CA LYS A 47 -14.47 -2.33 -4.88
C LYS A 47 -15.59 -1.30 -5.14
N GLU A 48 -16.64 -1.69 -5.85
CA GLU A 48 -17.74 -0.76 -6.17
C GLU A 48 -18.45 -0.28 -4.90
N GLN A 49 -18.73 -1.17 -3.98
CA GLN A 49 -19.37 -0.84 -2.70
C GLN A 49 -18.48 0.08 -1.86
N PHE A 50 -17.18 -0.20 -1.83
CA PHE A 50 -16.19 0.66 -1.19
C PHE A 50 -16.19 2.07 -1.79
N GLU A 51 -16.12 2.19 -3.12
CA GLU A 51 -16.09 3.50 -3.80
C GLU A 51 -17.38 4.29 -3.54
N VAL A 52 -18.53 3.63 -3.53
CA VAL A 52 -19.81 4.26 -3.19
C VAL A 52 -19.82 4.74 -1.75
N ALA A 53 -19.40 3.91 -0.79
CA ALA A 53 -19.34 4.27 0.62
C ALA A 53 -18.38 5.44 0.87
N TRP A 54 -17.20 5.41 0.25
CA TRP A 54 -16.19 6.45 0.37
C TRP A 54 -16.68 7.79 -0.20
N ASN A 55 -17.20 7.80 -1.41
CA ASN A 55 -17.71 9.02 -2.04
C ASN A 55 -18.89 9.59 -1.26
N SER A 56 -19.80 8.74 -0.76
CA SER A 56 -20.91 9.18 0.10
C SER A 56 -20.43 9.82 1.40
N LEU A 57 -19.33 9.30 1.98
CA LEU A 57 -18.69 9.92 3.13
C LEU A 57 -18.14 11.30 2.80
N LEU A 58 -17.38 11.42 1.70
CA LEU A 58 -16.84 12.71 1.28
C LEU A 58 -17.95 13.73 1.02
N ASP A 59 -19.02 13.34 0.31
CA ASP A 59 -20.18 14.19 0.03
C ASP A 59 -20.86 14.65 1.32
N LYS A 60 -21.09 13.74 2.28
CA LYS A 60 -21.66 14.05 3.61
C LYS A 60 -20.88 15.13 4.34
N TRP A 61 -19.55 15.09 4.24
CA TRP A 61 -18.66 16.04 4.91
C TRP A 61 -18.28 17.26 4.04
N ASN A 62 -18.84 17.35 2.83
CA ASN A 62 -18.57 18.38 1.83
C ASN A 62 -17.07 18.46 1.49
N LEU A 63 -16.48 17.30 1.22
CA LEU A 63 -15.08 17.14 0.81
C LEU A 63 -15.02 16.59 -0.61
N ARG A 64 -13.98 16.93 -1.37
CA ARG A 64 -13.71 16.37 -2.70
C ARG A 64 -12.68 15.24 -2.63
N VAL A 65 -11.73 15.36 -1.70
CA VAL A 65 -10.64 14.42 -1.54
C VAL A 65 -10.14 14.45 -0.09
N LEU A 66 -9.79 13.29 0.43
CA LEU A 66 -9.03 13.21 1.66
C LEU A 66 -7.54 13.15 1.34
N HIS A 67 -6.78 14.08 1.89
CA HIS A 67 -5.33 14.07 1.91
C HIS A 67 -4.86 14.23 3.36
N MET A 68 -4.14 13.26 3.89
CA MET A 68 -3.84 13.21 5.33
C MET A 68 -3.03 14.39 5.83
N THR A 69 -2.14 14.96 5.02
CA THR A 69 -1.38 16.17 5.36
C THR A 69 -2.29 17.38 5.52
N ASP A 70 -3.31 17.52 4.67
CA ASP A 70 -4.27 18.62 4.74
C ASP A 70 -5.24 18.41 5.91
N PHE A 71 -5.74 17.19 6.09
CA PHE A 71 -6.64 16.83 7.19
C PHE A 71 -5.98 17.06 8.55
N ASN A 72 -4.81 16.51 8.78
CA ASN A 72 -4.11 16.64 10.06
C ASN A 72 -3.59 18.07 10.31
N GLY A 73 -3.33 18.84 9.26
CA GLY A 73 -2.90 20.24 9.33
C GLY A 73 -4.05 21.25 9.37
N TYR A 74 -5.31 20.81 9.35
CA TYR A 74 -6.49 21.68 9.25
C TYR A 74 -6.40 22.67 8.07
N LYS A 75 -5.95 22.15 6.90
CA LYS A 75 -5.73 22.96 5.69
C LYS A 75 -6.80 22.71 4.64
N LYS A 76 -6.88 23.60 3.65
CA LYS A 76 -7.83 23.51 2.52
C LYS A 76 -9.27 23.26 2.99
N GLU A 77 -9.89 22.16 2.56
CA GLU A 77 -11.27 21.80 2.89
C GLU A 77 -11.48 21.52 4.38
N PHE A 78 -10.38 21.25 5.12
CA PHE A 78 -10.41 21.03 6.58
C PHE A 78 -10.18 22.31 7.40
N ALA A 79 -10.02 23.46 6.76
CA ALA A 79 -9.84 24.73 7.45
C ALA A 79 -11.06 25.06 8.32
N GLY A 80 -10.81 25.39 9.58
CA GLY A 80 -11.86 25.66 10.55
C GLY A 80 -12.51 24.43 11.22
N TRP A 81 -12.00 23.24 10.95
CA TRP A 81 -12.41 22.05 11.71
C TRP A 81 -11.79 22.12 13.10
N ASP A 82 -12.51 21.54 14.08
CA ASP A 82 -12.02 21.30 15.43
C ASP A 82 -11.70 19.81 15.65
N SER A 83 -11.19 19.50 16.83
CA SER A 83 -10.83 18.13 17.19
C SER A 83 -12.04 17.19 17.26
N THR A 84 -13.21 17.68 17.63
CA THR A 84 -14.44 16.88 17.71
C THR A 84 -14.89 16.46 16.31
N ARG A 85 -14.99 17.43 15.40
CA ARG A 85 -15.36 17.20 14.01
C ARG A 85 -14.37 16.25 13.32
N SER A 86 -13.07 16.46 13.54
CA SER A 86 -12.03 15.60 12.99
C SER A 86 -12.10 14.18 13.53
N HIS A 87 -12.43 14.02 14.80
CA HIS A 87 -12.59 12.71 15.42
C HIS A 87 -13.81 11.97 14.83
N GLU A 88 -14.96 12.61 14.72
CA GLU A 88 -16.17 12.03 14.14
C GLU A 88 -15.91 11.54 12.71
N PHE A 89 -15.28 12.37 11.88
CA PHE A 89 -14.90 12.00 10.52
C PHE A 89 -13.93 10.82 10.50
N SER A 90 -12.91 10.80 11.38
CA SER A 90 -11.97 9.69 11.49
C SER A 90 -12.64 8.37 11.87
N VAL A 91 -13.64 8.41 12.74
CA VAL A 91 -14.41 7.20 13.14
C VAL A 91 -15.15 6.62 11.93
N GLU A 92 -15.78 7.47 11.11
CA GLU A 92 -16.50 7.04 9.91
C GLU A 92 -15.56 6.50 8.83
N ILE A 93 -14.41 7.16 8.61
CA ILE A 93 -13.34 6.65 7.73
C ILE A 93 -12.95 5.23 8.15
N MET A 94 -12.63 5.07 9.44
CA MET A 94 -12.15 3.79 9.94
C MET A 94 -13.18 2.67 9.78
N ALA A 95 -14.47 2.97 9.91
CA ALA A 95 -15.53 1.99 9.67
C ALA A 95 -15.51 1.49 8.20
N ILE A 96 -15.38 2.40 7.22
CA ILE A 96 -15.29 2.03 5.80
C ILE A 96 -14.02 1.23 5.53
N VAL A 97 -12.89 1.62 6.11
CA VAL A 97 -11.61 0.91 5.95
C VAL A 97 -11.73 -0.52 6.50
N GLU A 98 -12.29 -0.70 7.69
CA GLU A 98 -12.48 -2.01 8.33
C GLU A 98 -13.43 -2.92 7.54
N ASP A 99 -14.44 -2.36 6.89
CA ASP A 99 -15.43 -3.12 6.13
C ASP A 99 -14.91 -3.59 4.75
N HIS A 100 -13.93 -2.89 4.17
CA HIS A 100 -13.54 -3.11 2.77
C HIS A 100 -12.07 -3.44 2.53
N VAL A 101 -11.16 -3.10 3.43
CA VAL A 101 -9.74 -3.45 3.29
C VAL A 101 -9.48 -4.82 3.87
N GLU A 102 -9.12 -5.79 3.02
CA GLU A 102 -8.86 -7.15 3.46
C GLU A 102 -7.48 -7.31 4.12
N PHE A 103 -6.51 -6.55 3.65
CA PHE A 103 -5.13 -6.61 4.11
C PHE A 103 -4.40 -5.31 3.81
N TRP A 104 -3.42 -4.94 4.63
CA TRP A 104 -2.53 -3.85 4.31
C TRP A 104 -1.07 -4.17 4.62
N MET A 105 -0.17 -3.52 3.90
CA MET A 105 1.27 -3.64 4.11
C MET A 105 1.90 -2.26 4.23
N GLY A 106 3.05 -2.19 4.92
CA GLY A 106 3.83 -0.96 4.97
C GLY A 106 5.30 -1.23 5.22
N ASN A 107 6.13 -0.35 4.67
CA ASN A 107 7.56 -0.33 4.91
C ASN A 107 7.97 1.03 5.47
N VAL A 108 8.85 1.00 6.46
CA VAL A 108 9.45 2.17 7.09
C VAL A 108 10.95 2.14 6.82
N PHE A 109 11.49 3.23 6.29
CA PHE A 109 12.90 3.41 5.98
C PHE A 109 13.45 4.58 6.79
N GLU A 110 14.62 4.42 7.40
CA GLU A 110 15.37 5.52 8.01
C GLU A 110 16.08 6.34 6.91
N THR A 111 15.67 7.59 6.75
CA THR A 111 16.20 8.46 5.67
C THR A 111 17.67 8.85 5.85
N GLY A 112 18.21 8.76 7.07
CA GLY A 112 19.64 8.99 7.35
C GLY A 112 20.57 8.08 6.56
N HIS A 113 20.07 6.91 6.14
CA HIS A 113 20.81 5.89 5.37
C HIS A 113 20.45 5.86 3.88
N ARG A 114 19.65 6.82 3.40
CA ARG A 114 19.20 6.93 1.99
C ARG A 114 20.34 6.78 0.97
N ARG A 115 21.50 7.35 1.25
CA ARG A 115 22.69 7.28 0.40
C ARG A 115 23.19 5.85 0.12
N LEU A 116 22.87 4.88 0.97
CA LEU A 116 23.26 3.47 0.75
C LEU A 116 22.57 2.90 -0.49
N VAL A 117 21.36 3.38 -0.80
CA VAL A 117 20.54 2.93 -1.91
C VAL A 117 20.58 3.93 -3.08
N GLU A 118 20.51 5.23 -2.79
CA GLU A 118 20.42 6.32 -3.79
C GLU A 118 21.80 6.82 -4.26
N SER A 119 22.83 6.00 -4.32
CA SER A 119 24.21 6.33 -4.64
C SER A 119 24.35 7.53 -5.62
N ASP A 120 24.74 8.71 -5.10
CA ASP A 120 25.01 9.96 -5.84
C ASP A 120 23.93 10.40 -6.86
N GLY A 121 22.66 10.09 -6.57
CA GLY A 121 21.51 10.42 -7.42
C GLY A 121 21.33 9.49 -8.63
N ALA A 122 22.14 8.46 -8.78
CA ALA A 122 22.03 7.48 -9.86
C ALA A 122 21.25 6.22 -9.46
N GLY A 123 21.14 5.94 -8.16
CA GLY A 123 20.38 4.78 -7.61
C GLY A 123 18.87 4.99 -7.60
N PRO A 124 18.13 3.95 -7.24
CA PRO A 124 16.68 4.04 -7.03
C PRO A 124 16.36 4.81 -5.74
N SER A 125 15.24 5.54 -5.70
CA SER A 125 14.75 6.16 -4.47
C SER A 125 14.30 5.11 -3.45
N LEU A 126 14.17 5.50 -2.17
CA LEU A 126 13.60 4.62 -1.13
C LEU A 126 12.15 4.24 -1.47
N CYS A 127 11.38 5.14 -2.08
CA CYS A 127 10.04 4.84 -2.59
C CYS A 127 10.07 3.70 -3.62
N PHE A 128 10.98 3.76 -4.60
CA PHE A 128 11.14 2.71 -5.60
C PHE A 128 11.47 1.35 -4.96
N VAL A 129 12.42 1.33 -4.03
CA VAL A 129 12.81 0.13 -3.29
C VAL A 129 11.64 -0.39 -2.44
N GLY A 130 10.96 0.51 -1.76
CA GLY A 130 9.78 0.20 -0.95
C GLY A 130 8.65 -0.43 -1.76
N CYS A 131 8.37 0.09 -2.97
CA CYS A 131 7.43 -0.54 -3.91
C CYS A 131 7.86 -1.98 -4.24
N GLY A 132 9.12 -2.20 -4.56
CA GLY A 132 9.65 -3.53 -4.85
C GLY A 132 9.44 -4.53 -3.70
N PHE A 133 9.66 -4.09 -2.45
CA PHE A 133 9.39 -4.90 -1.28
C PHE A 133 7.91 -5.18 -1.07
N LEU A 134 7.03 -4.18 -1.27
CA LEU A 134 5.58 -4.41 -1.16
C LEU A 134 5.09 -5.42 -2.20
N LEU A 135 5.53 -5.31 -3.45
CA LEU A 135 5.15 -6.26 -4.50
C LEU A 135 5.64 -7.68 -4.16
N ARG A 136 6.88 -7.81 -3.66
CA ARG A 136 7.43 -9.10 -3.24
C ARG A 136 6.62 -9.69 -2.07
N SER A 137 6.36 -8.91 -1.04
CA SER A 137 5.58 -9.33 0.12
C SER A 137 4.15 -9.71 -0.28
N MET A 138 3.58 -9.02 -1.29
CA MET A 138 2.27 -9.36 -1.85
C MET A 138 2.28 -10.77 -2.47
N GLY A 139 3.31 -11.10 -3.26
CA GLY A 139 3.47 -12.43 -3.84
C GLY A 139 3.68 -13.51 -2.78
N ASP A 140 4.39 -13.22 -1.70
CA ASP A 140 4.59 -14.17 -0.60
C ASP A 140 3.30 -14.35 0.23
N TRP A 141 2.54 -13.30 0.48
CA TRP A 141 1.21 -13.36 1.10
C TRP A 141 0.24 -14.19 0.26
N ALA A 142 0.19 -13.98 -1.05
CA ALA A 142 -0.70 -14.71 -1.96
C ALA A 142 -0.47 -16.23 -1.91
N LYS A 143 0.78 -16.68 -1.76
CA LYS A 143 1.12 -18.11 -1.62
C LYS A 143 0.48 -18.76 -0.39
N THR A 144 0.18 -17.99 0.65
CA THR A 144 -0.45 -18.50 1.87
C THR A 144 -1.93 -18.83 1.67
N TYR A 145 -2.56 -18.29 0.63
CA TYR A 145 -3.98 -18.48 0.37
C TYR A 145 -4.32 -19.84 -0.26
N GLY A 146 -3.37 -20.50 -0.94
CA GLY A 146 -3.62 -21.76 -1.65
C GLY A 146 -4.57 -21.62 -2.85
N GLU A 147 -4.90 -20.38 -3.27
CA GLU A 147 -5.75 -20.02 -4.40
C GLU A 147 -4.95 -19.16 -5.39
N GLU A 148 -5.42 -19.08 -6.63
CA GLU A 148 -4.82 -18.17 -7.61
C GLU A 148 -5.23 -16.74 -7.27
N VAL A 149 -4.24 -15.86 -7.09
CA VAL A 149 -4.43 -14.45 -6.74
C VAL A 149 -3.94 -13.57 -7.88
N HIS A 150 -4.80 -12.65 -8.32
CA HIS A 150 -4.48 -11.62 -9.32
C HIS A 150 -4.57 -10.23 -8.70
N VAL A 151 -3.56 -9.40 -8.91
CA VAL A 151 -3.48 -8.07 -8.33
C VAL A 151 -3.30 -7.00 -9.40
N SER A 152 -4.16 -6.00 -9.40
CA SER A 152 -4.00 -4.75 -10.14
C SER A 152 -3.41 -3.70 -9.20
N TYR A 153 -2.19 -3.25 -9.48
CA TYR A 153 -1.49 -2.25 -8.67
C TYR A 153 -1.83 -0.85 -9.15
N VAL A 154 -2.25 0.02 -8.22
CA VAL A 154 -2.60 1.41 -8.48
C VAL A 154 -1.71 2.30 -7.61
N LEU A 155 -0.90 3.14 -8.25
CA LEU A 155 0.05 4.04 -7.60
C LEU A 155 -0.40 5.49 -7.79
N GLU A 156 -0.01 6.38 -6.88
CA GLU A 156 -0.31 7.80 -7.03
C GLU A 156 0.50 8.40 -8.18
N ARG A 157 -0.17 9.20 -9.03
CA ARG A 157 0.48 9.96 -10.11
C ARG A 157 1.30 11.10 -9.51
N GLY A 158 2.53 11.24 -9.97
CA GLY A 158 3.47 12.22 -9.45
C GLY A 158 4.34 11.71 -8.29
N ALA A 159 4.21 10.41 -7.92
CA ALA A 159 5.10 9.75 -6.97
C ALA A 159 6.58 9.92 -7.35
N VAL A 160 7.44 9.89 -6.34
CA VAL A 160 8.89 10.00 -6.55
C VAL A 160 9.37 8.87 -7.47
N ASP A 161 10.15 9.24 -8.49
CA ASP A 161 10.65 8.29 -9.51
C ASP A 161 9.58 7.57 -10.33
N GLN A 162 8.36 8.11 -10.46
CA GLN A 162 7.26 7.48 -11.21
C GLN A 162 7.72 6.90 -12.55
N HIS A 163 8.48 7.65 -13.37
CA HIS A 163 8.92 7.17 -14.69
C HIS A 163 9.91 6.00 -14.62
N LYS A 164 10.75 5.94 -13.57
CA LYS A 164 11.66 4.83 -13.36
C LYS A 164 10.87 3.59 -12.93
N LEU A 165 9.91 3.79 -12.01
CA LEU A 165 9.05 2.73 -11.49
C LEU A 165 8.15 2.15 -12.58
N ASP A 166 7.48 2.98 -13.37
CA ASP A 166 6.65 2.57 -14.50
C ASP A 166 7.45 1.75 -15.52
N ARG A 167 8.64 2.23 -15.88
CA ARG A 167 9.54 1.51 -16.80
C ARG A 167 9.98 0.16 -16.21
N ALA A 168 10.34 0.12 -14.92
CA ALA A 168 10.78 -1.11 -14.27
C ALA A 168 9.63 -2.12 -14.20
N LEU A 169 8.44 -1.71 -13.77
CA LEU A 169 7.25 -2.57 -13.72
C LEU A 169 6.89 -3.08 -15.12
N THR A 170 6.86 -2.19 -16.11
CA THR A 170 6.57 -2.58 -17.51
C THR A 170 7.58 -3.58 -18.01
N ASN A 171 8.88 -3.35 -17.83
CA ASN A 171 9.92 -4.27 -18.33
C ASN A 171 9.88 -5.62 -17.60
N ILE A 172 9.75 -5.63 -16.27
CA ILE A 172 9.70 -6.86 -15.48
C ILE A 172 8.49 -7.70 -15.91
N PHE A 173 7.32 -7.08 -16.03
CA PHE A 173 6.09 -7.81 -16.30
C PHE A 173 5.82 -8.09 -17.78
N ALA A 174 6.40 -7.34 -18.71
CA ALA A 174 6.26 -7.63 -20.13
C ALA A 174 7.11 -8.80 -20.62
N SER A 175 8.21 -9.12 -19.93
CA SER A 175 9.21 -10.06 -20.42
C SER A 175 9.23 -11.41 -19.68
N ASP A 176 8.54 -11.53 -18.54
CA ASP A 176 8.69 -12.69 -17.66
C ASP A 176 7.35 -13.09 -17.01
N GLU A 177 6.72 -14.16 -17.55
CA GLU A 177 5.51 -14.74 -16.96
C GLU A 177 5.75 -15.25 -15.52
N ALA A 178 6.97 -15.69 -15.20
CA ALA A 178 7.32 -16.12 -13.86
C ALA A 178 7.36 -14.94 -12.90
N ALA A 179 7.79 -13.76 -13.34
CA ALA A 179 7.71 -12.52 -12.54
C ALA A 179 6.25 -12.09 -12.34
N GLN A 180 5.40 -12.15 -13.38
CA GLN A 180 3.97 -11.86 -13.23
C GLN A 180 3.33 -12.78 -12.18
N ALA A 181 3.56 -14.09 -12.29
CA ALA A 181 3.05 -15.06 -11.33
C ALA A 181 3.62 -14.84 -9.91
N ARG A 182 4.92 -14.52 -9.81
CA ARG A 182 5.60 -14.28 -8.54
C ARG A 182 5.01 -13.11 -7.75
N PHE A 183 4.60 -12.04 -8.45
CA PHE A 183 4.04 -10.82 -7.86
C PHE A 183 2.51 -10.75 -7.99
N CYS A 184 1.87 -11.80 -8.49
CA CYS A 184 0.43 -11.84 -8.78
C CYS A 184 -0.05 -10.70 -9.68
N HIS A 185 0.85 -10.14 -10.49
CA HIS A 185 0.60 -8.96 -11.29
C HIS A 185 -0.30 -9.24 -12.49
N VAL A 186 -1.34 -8.44 -12.64
CA VAL A 186 -2.19 -8.39 -13.84
C VAL A 186 -2.00 -7.09 -14.59
N SER A 187 -1.99 -5.98 -13.85
CA SER A 187 -1.83 -4.64 -14.41
C SER A 187 -1.26 -3.69 -13.38
N HIS A 188 -0.74 -2.56 -13.85
CA HIS A 188 -0.46 -1.41 -13.00
C HIS A 188 -0.87 -0.11 -13.68
N SER A 189 -1.21 0.90 -12.87
CA SER A 189 -1.56 2.23 -13.36
C SER A 189 -1.10 3.30 -12.36
N PHE A 190 -0.98 4.53 -12.86
CA PHE A 190 -0.73 5.73 -12.05
C PHE A 190 -1.94 6.64 -12.15
N GLU A 191 -2.60 6.85 -11.00
CA GLU A 191 -3.89 7.54 -10.92
C GLU A 191 -3.81 8.77 -10.03
N GLU A 192 -4.77 9.67 -10.17
CA GLU A 192 -4.90 10.86 -9.33
C GLU A 192 -5.37 10.51 -7.92
N LYS A 193 -5.00 11.33 -6.94
CA LYS A 193 -5.42 11.19 -5.52
C LYS A 193 -6.94 11.16 -5.32
N SER A 194 -7.72 11.57 -6.31
CA SER A 194 -9.17 11.46 -6.28
C SER A 194 -9.70 10.02 -6.27
N VAL A 195 -8.87 9.03 -6.62
CA VAL A 195 -9.23 7.60 -6.53
C VAL A 195 -9.32 7.20 -5.05
N PRO A 196 -10.49 6.71 -4.57
CA PRO A 196 -10.72 6.41 -3.16
C PRO A 196 -9.68 5.49 -2.51
N GLY A 197 -9.24 4.46 -3.21
CA GLY A 197 -8.24 3.52 -2.70
C GLY A 197 -6.87 4.16 -2.44
N LEU A 198 -6.47 5.16 -3.23
CA LEU A 198 -5.24 5.94 -2.99
C LEU A 198 -5.35 6.81 -1.73
N GLN A 199 -6.55 7.32 -1.41
CA GLN A 199 -6.77 8.05 -0.17
C GLN A 199 -6.67 7.13 1.06
N VAL A 200 -7.08 5.88 0.92
CA VAL A 200 -6.88 4.86 1.98
C VAL A 200 -5.40 4.52 2.12
N ALA A 201 -4.67 4.36 1.04
CA ALA A 201 -3.22 4.12 1.08
C ALA A 201 -2.47 5.29 1.76
N ASP A 202 -2.89 6.56 1.49
CA ASP A 202 -2.39 7.76 2.18
C ASP A 202 -2.62 7.69 3.71
N ILE A 203 -3.80 7.22 4.13
CA ILE A 203 -4.05 7.02 5.57
C ILE A 203 -3.03 6.06 6.18
N PHE A 204 -2.79 4.90 5.56
CA PHE A 204 -1.84 3.92 6.06
C PHE A 204 -0.41 4.44 6.07
N ALA A 205 0.05 5.04 4.97
CA ALA A 205 1.40 5.60 4.86
C ALA A 205 1.63 6.72 5.89
N TRP A 206 0.65 7.63 6.04
CA TRP A 206 0.72 8.73 7.01
C TRP A 206 0.71 8.25 8.46
N GLN A 207 -0.16 7.30 8.80
CA GLN A 207 -0.25 6.72 10.15
C GLN A 207 1.03 5.96 10.50
N LEU A 208 1.57 5.18 9.57
CA LEU A 208 2.82 4.46 9.73
C LEU A 208 4.00 5.41 9.97
N HIS A 209 4.10 6.49 9.19
CA HIS A 209 5.09 7.54 9.38
C HIS A 209 4.95 8.23 10.74
N GLY A 210 3.71 8.49 11.15
CA GLY A 210 3.43 9.04 12.48
C GLY A 210 3.82 8.11 13.63
N ASP A 211 3.63 6.78 13.48
CA ASP A 211 4.02 5.77 14.47
C ASP A 211 5.54 5.66 14.59
N ALA A 212 6.26 5.61 13.47
CA ALA A 212 7.72 5.58 13.44
C ALA A 212 8.32 6.78 14.21
N ARG A 213 7.83 7.98 13.93
CA ARG A 213 8.26 9.20 14.65
C ARG A 213 7.94 9.20 16.14
N ARG A 214 6.86 8.53 16.56
CA ARG A 214 6.50 8.36 17.99
C ARG A 214 7.39 7.34 18.65
N PHE A 215 7.72 6.27 17.96
CA PHE A 215 8.65 5.25 18.44
C PHE A 215 10.00 5.86 18.79
N ASP A 216 10.58 6.70 17.92
CA ASP A 216 11.84 7.41 18.19
C ASP A 216 11.81 8.30 19.43
N ARG A 217 10.62 8.85 19.74
CA ARG A 217 10.41 9.74 20.87
C ARG A 217 9.93 9.02 22.14
N ALA A 218 9.92 7.69 22.13
CA ALA A 218 9.37 6.87 23.20
C ALA A 218 7.93 7.28 23.61
N GLN A 219 7.11 7.67 22.63
CA GLN A 219 5.72 8.06 22.81
C GLN A 219 4.79 6.88 22.57
N ASN A 220 3.63 6.87 23.23
CA ASN A 220 2.60 5.87 22.96
C ASN A 220 2.05 5.99 21.52
N ARG A 221 1.68 4.85 20.95
CA ARG A 221 0.96 4.80 19.67
C ARG A 221 -0.36 5.55 19.72
N ARG A 222 -0.75 6.12 18.61
CA ARG A 222 -2.07 6.73 18.46
C ARG A 222 -3.16 5.65 18.46
N SER A 223 -4.32 5.98 19.01
CA SER A 223 -5.45 5.04 19.07
C SER A 223 -5.98 4.65 17.69
N ASP A 224 -5.97 5.58 16.73
CA ASP A 224 -6.35 5.34 15.34
C ASP A 224 -5.37 4.38 14.64
N PHE A 225 -4.07 4.51 14.87
CA PHE A 225 -3.09 3.55 14.36
C PHE A 225 -3.24 2.17 15.03
N VAL A 226 -3.46 2.11 16.34
CA VAL A 226 -3.74 0.84 17.04
C VAL A 226 -4.96 0.14 16.44
N ARG A 227 -5.99 0.91 16.06
CA ARG A 227 -7.16 0.37 15.38
C ARG A 227 -6.82 -0.20 13.99
N LEU A 228 -5.96 0.46 13.20
CA LEU A 228 -5.47 -0.09 11.92
C LEU A 228 -4.72 -1.41 12.08
N LEU A 229 -3.99 -1.58 13.19
CA LEU A 229 -3.28 -2.83 13.49
C LEU A 229 -4.22 -4.00 13.83
N THR A 230 -5.51 -3.79 13.99
CA THR A 230 -6.48 -4.89 14.13
C THR A 230 -6.83 -5.55 12.79
N LEU A 231 -6.62 -4.86 11.68
CA LEU A 231 -6.73 -5.45 10.35
C LEU A 231 -5.55 -6.41 10.10
N PRO A 232 -5.72 -7.44 9.28
CA PRO A 232 -4.58 -8.23 8.80
C PRO A 232 -3.55 -7.32 8.14
N HIS A 233 -2.28 -7.43 8.57
CA HIS A 233 -1.23 -6.54 8.08
C HIS A 233 0.15 -7.16 8.13
N PHE A 234 1.08 -6.51 7.41
CA PHE A 234 2.52 -6.73 7.51
C PHE A 234 3.24 -5.39 7.49
N VAL A 235 4.17 -5.17 8.42
CA VAL A 235 5.01 -3.95 8.46
C VAL A 235 6.47 -4.35 8.55
N GLY A 236 7.26 -3.86 7.60
CA GLY A 236 8.72 -3.98 7.57
C GLY A 236 9.40 -2.69 8.04
N TYR A 237 10.43 -2.81 8.87
CA TYR A 237 11.31 -1.70 9.27
C TYR A 237 12.70 -1.94 8.69
N PHE A 238 13.24 -0.94 8.00
CA PHE A 238 14.53 -0.98 7.32
C PHE A 238 15.48 0.03 7.96
N ASP A 239 16.34 -0.47 8.81
CA ASP A 239 17.47 0.23 9.40
C ASP A 239 18.71 0.21 8.48
N GLU A 240 19.83 0.76 8.96
CA GLU A 240 21.09 0.79 8.21
C GLU A 240 21.49 -0.59 7.70
N GLN A 241 21.51 -1.60 8.56
CA GLN A 241 21.93 -2.94 8.20
C GLN A 241 21.04 -3.58 7.12
N SER A 242 19.74 -3.36 7.23
CA SER A 242 18.76 -3.82 6.24
C SER A 242 18.98 -3.15 4.88
N LEU A 243 19.29 -1.84 4.87
CA LEU A 243 19.54 -1.09 3.65
C LEU A 243 20.90 -1.44 3.01
N GLU A 244 21.92 -1.77 3.79
CA GLU A 244 23.18 -2.29 3.27
C GLU A 244 22.97 -3.60 2.49
N LEU A 245 22.22 -4.55 3.06
CA LEU A 245 21.89 -5.81 2.39
C LEU A 245 21.10 -5.58 1.09
N VAL A 246 20.21 -4.59 1.08
CA VAL A 246 19.46 -4.19 -0.13
C VAL A 246 20.42 -3.64 -1.18
N ALA A 247 21.32 -2.73 -0.80
CA ALA A 247 22.30 -2.13 -1.71
C ALA A 247 23.23 -3.20 -2.33
N GLU A 248 23.70 -4.16 -1.54
CA GLU A 248 24.50 -5.29 -2.02
C GLU A 248 23.70 -6.15 -3.03
N GLY A 249 22.42 -6.42 -2.75
CA GLY A 249 21.55 -7.16 -3.66
C GLY A 249 21.20 -6.42 -4.96
N LEU A 250 21.28 -5.10 -4.98
CA LEU A 250 21.08 -4.28 -6.19
C LEU A 250 22.34 -4.15 -7.05
N ALA A 251 23.54 -4.38 -6.47
CA ALA A 251 24.83 -4.28 -7.15
C ALA A 251 25.26 -5.58 -7.86
N GLY A 252 24.63 -6.73 -7.58
CA GLY A 252 24.91 -8.06 -8.15
C GLY A 252 23.94 -8.46 -9.23
#